data_7691a5de1f80b2f7a9481e7382dd18aa
#
_entry.id   7691a5de1f80b2f7a9481e7382dd18aa
#
_cell.length_a   1.000
_cell.length_b   1.000
_cell.length_c   1.000
_cell.angle_alpha   90.00
_cell.angle_beta   90.00
_cell.angle_gamma   90.00
#
_symmetry.space_group_name_H-M   'P 1'
#
loop_
_entity.id
_entity.type
_entity.pdbx_description
1 polymer ?
#
loop_
_entity_poly.entity_id
_entity_poly.type
_entity_poly.pdbx_seq_one_letter_code
_entity_poly.pdbx_strand_id
1 'polypeptide(L)'
;MTDKKISEVTPKAAQLQDDDLLIISDYNGATYDTKSVTGANIRPFTTIMFNLSQSGTSAPTKNFSYETEVSQTFTLARTSVGQYTLTASSALFTLNKTFAFITPGGSSAGISYGVIRNSTTQLSFYSSNSGGYIDGVLDLASLEIKIIK
;
A
#
# COMPACT_ATOMS: atom_id res chain seq x y z
N MET A 1 -18.45 4.72 -37.41
CA MET A 1 -17.29 4.86 -36.54
C MET A 1 -16.05 4.86 -37.40
N THR A 2 -15.25 5.91 -37.36
CA THR A 2 -13.98 5.92 -38.11
C THR A 2 -12.94 5.20 -37.25
N ASP A 3 -12.35 4.14 -37.78
CA ASP A 3 -11.27 3.42 -37.11
C ASP A 3 -10.06 4.34 -36.96
N LYS A 4 -9.66 4.65 -35.76
CA LYS A 4 -8.44 5.41 -35.48
C LYS A 4 -7.24 4.47 -35.42
N LYS A 5 -6.16 4.85 -36.08
CA LYS A 5 -4.87 4.18 -35.92
C LYS A 5 -4.34 4.42 -34.49
N ILE A 6 -3.57 3.47 -33.96
CA ILE A 6 -2.96 3.60 -32.62
C ILE A 6 -2.13 4.89 -32.50
N SER A 7 -1.48 5.33 -33.58
CA SER A 7 -0.72 6.60 -33.61
C SER A 7 -1.59 7.87 -33.50
N GLU A 8 -2.92 7.74 -33.66
CA GLU A 8 -3.88 8.86 -33.57
C GLU A 8 -4.53 8.98 -32.19
N VAL A 9 -4.20 8.07 -31.27
CA VAL A 9 -4.69 8.11 -29.88
C VAL A 9 -3.85 9.08 -29.08
N THR A 10 -4.48 10.05 -28.46
CA THR A 10 -3.81 11.00 -27.58
C THR A 10 -3.22 10.24 -26.37
N PRO A 11 -1.91 10.38 -26.10
CA PRO A 11 -1.31 9.74 -24.95
C PRO A 11 -1.98 10.19 -23.66
N LYS A 12 -2.23 9.27 -22.73
CA LYS A 12 -2.70 9.60 -21.41
C LYS A 12 -1.56 10.23 -20.60
N ALA A 13 -1.73 11.46 -20.15
CA ALA A 13 -0.75 12.18 -19.32
C ALA A 13 -0.83 11.83 -17.84
N ALA A 14 -1.78 10.99 -17.42
CA ALA A 14 -2.01 10.59 -16.04
C ALA A 14 -1.69 9.11 -15.81
N GLN A 15 -1.51 8.75 -14.55
CA GLN A 15 -1.34 7.35 -14.16
C GLN A 15 -2.55 6.50 -14.61
N LEU A 16 -2.30 5.26 -15.06
CA LEU A 16 -3.36 4.31 -15.39
C LEU A 16 -4.31 4.09 -14.22
N GLN A 17 -5.60 4.26 -14.47
CA GLN A 17 -6.67 3.93 -13.55
C GLN A 17 -7.19 2.50 -13.81
N ASP A 18 -8.03 1.98 -12.92
CA ASP A 18 -8.53 0.61 -13.03
C ASP A 18 -9.45 0.39 -14.23
N ASP A 19 -10.17 1.42 -14.65
CA ASP A 19 -11.07 1.42 -15.80
C ASP A 19 -10.39 1.79 -17.13
N ASP A 20 -9.12 2.19 -17.10
CA ASP A 20 -8.38 2.41 -18.34
C ASP A 20 -8.19 1.10 -19.11
N LEU A 21 -8.47 1.15 -20.41
CA LEU A 21 -8.31 0.02 -21.29
C LEU A 21 -7.00 0.13 -22.07
N LEU A 22 -6.17 -0.89 -21.96
CA LEU A 22 -5.05 -1.12 -22.86
C LEU A 22 -5.49 -2.06 -23.97
N ILE A 23 -5.25 -1.64 -25.22
CA ILE A 23 -5.48 -2.48 -26.37
C ILE A 23 -4.23 -3.32 -26.60
N ILE A 24 -4.39 -4.63 -26.63
CA ILE A 24 -3.32 -5.57 -26.93
C ILE A 24 -3.69 -6.39 -28.14
N SER A 25 -2.69 -6.79 -28.92
CA SER A 25 -2.84 -7.76 -29.98
C SER A 25 -2.41 -9.13 -29.48
N ASP A 26 -3.32 -10.08 -29.49
CA ASP A 26 -3.08 -11.45 -29.02
C ASP A 26 -3.08 -12.42 -30.22
N TYR A 27 -2.00 -13.18 -30.36
CA TYR A 27 -1.86 -14.16 -31.42
C TYR A 27 -2.38 -15.52 -30.98
N ASN A 28 -3.45 -16.00 -31.61
CA ASN A 28 -4.09 -17.27 -31.23
C ASN A 28 -3.56 -18.49 -32.00
N GLY A 29 -2.43 -18.33 -32.72
CA GLY A 29 -1.82 -19.38 -33.54
C GLY A 29 -2.21 -19.30 -35.05
N ALA A 30 -3.20 -18.48 -35.41
CA ALA A 30 -3.64 -18.31 -36.81
C ALA A 30 -3.83 -16.84 -37.17
N THR A 31 -4.41 -16.05 -36.28
CA THR A 31 -4.73 -14.63 -36.48
C THR A 31 -4.36 -13.82 -35.24
N TYR A 32 -4.28 -12.49 -35.42
CA TYR A 32 -4.16 -11.56 -34.31
C TYR A 32 -5.54 -11.06 -33.90
N ASP A 33 -5.92 -11.26 -32.64
CA ASP A 33 -7.14 -10.73 -32.09
C ASP A 33 -6.83 -9.47 -31.28
N THR A 34 -7.64 -8.42 -31.45
CA THR A 34 -7.56 -7.23 -30.62
C THR A 34 -8.30 -7.48 -29.32
N LYS A 35 -7.60 -7.43 -28.21
CA LYS A 35 -8.15 -7.56 -26.86
C LYS A 35 -7.90 -6.29 -26.05
N SER A 36 -8.66 -6.12 -24.99
CA SER A 36 -8.44 -5.06 -24.02
C SER A 36 -8.11 -5.62 -22.65
N VAL A 37 -7.22 -4.96 -21.95
CA VAL A 37 -6.86 -5.27 -20.55
C VAL A 37 -7.09 -4.01 -19.73
N THR A 38 -7.79 -4.13 -18.61
CA THR A 38 -8.02 -3.01 -17.71
C THR A 38 -6.77 -2.69 -16.88
N GLY A 39 -6.63 -1.44 -16.45
CA GLY A 39 -5.55 -1.02 -15.55
C GLY A 39 -5.49 -1.86 -14.28
N ALA A 40 -6.64 -2.28 -13.74
CA ALA A 40 -6.75 -3.17 -12.59
C ALA A 40 -6.06 -4.52 -12.80
N ASN A 41 -6.15 -5.09 -14.01
CA ASN A 41 -5.55 -6.39 -14.32
C ASN A 41 -4.03 -6.34 -14.55
N ILE A 42 -3.47 -5.15 -14.75
CA ILE A 42 -2.03 -4.95 -14.97
C ILE A 42 -1.30 -4.72 -13.66
N ARG A 43 -1.98 -4.12 -12.69
CA ARG A 43 -1.39 -3.84 -11.38
C ARG A 43 -1.58 -5.05 -10.46
N PRO A 44 -0.49 -5.79 -10.12
CA PRO A 44 -0.59 -6.99 -9.30
C PRO A 44 -0.85 -6.69 -7.82
N PHE A 45 -0.71 -5.42 -7.42
CA PHE A 45 -0.81 -5.01 -6.02
C PHE A 45 -1.71 -3.79 -5.84
N THR A 46 -2.54 -3.83 -4.79
CA THR A 46 -3.01 -2.63 -4.12
C THR A 46 -1.89 -2.14 -3.20
N THR A 47 -1.52 -0.87 -3.30
CA THR A 47 -0.43 -0.28 -2.50
C THR A 47 -0.99 0.78 -1.57
N ILE A 48 -0.60 0.71 -0.30
CA ILE A 48 -0.95 1.68 0.74
C ILE A 48 0.36 2.11 1.39
N MET A 49 0.59 3.41 1.48
CA MET A 49 1.79 3.96 2.11
C MET A 49 1.40 5.09 3.06
N PHE A 50 1.96 5.06 4.25
CA PHE A 50 1.83 6.12 5.24
C PHE A 50 3.22 6.62 5.63
N ASN A 51 3.41 7.92 5.62
CA ASN A 51 4.48 8.55 6.36
C ASN A 51 3.93 8.90 7.75
N LEU A 52 4.59 8.42 8.79
CA LEU A 52 4.13 8.51 10.17
C LEU A 52 4.82 9.65 10.90
N SER A 53 4.15 10.19 11.90
CA SER A 53 4.72 11.03 12.94
C SER A 53 4.28 10.54 14.30
N GLN A 54 5.17 10.59 15.28
CA GLN A 54 4.86 10.25 16.66
C GLN A 54 5.63 11.15 17.61
N SER A 55 4.92 11.69 18.59
CA SER A 55 5.52 12.44 19.69
C SER A 55 5.32 11.68 21.01
N GLY A 56 6.43 11.33 21.65
CA GLY A 56 6.43 10.66 22.96
C GLY A 56 5.56 9.39 22.97
N THR A 57 4.61 9.30 23.89
CA THR A 57 3.71 8.16 24.09
C THR A 57 2.36 8.31 23.38
N SER A 58 2.22 9.25 22.49
CA SER A 58 0.98 9.43 21.70
C SER A 58 0.82 8.34 20.64
N ALA A 59 -0.42 8.14 20.18
CA ALA A 59 -0.67 7.34 18.99
C ALA A 59 0.04 7.97 17.77
N PRO A 60 0.57 7.17 16.84
CA PRO A 60 1.12 7.72 15.60
C PRO A 60 0.03 8.42 14.79
N THR A 61 0.42 9.44 14.05
CA THR A 61 -0.44 10.14 13.07
C THR A 61 0.12 9.97 11.67
N LYS A 62 -0.73 10.17 10.67
CA LYS A 62 -0.33 10.18 9.26
C LYS A 62 0.05 11.60 8.85
N ASN A 63 1.33 11.84 8.47
CA ASN A 63 1.75 13.08 7.82
C ASN A 63 1.36 13.09 6.35
N PHE A 64 1.45 11.93 5.72
CA PHE A 64 1.12 11.72 4.32
C PHE A 64 0.55 10.31 4.16
N SER A 65 -0.42 10.15 3.25
CA SER A 65 -0.92 8.85 2.83
C SER A 65 -0.99 8.76 1.30
N TYR A 66 -0.65 7.60 0.79
CA TYR A 66 -0.87 7.20 -0.60
C TYR A 66 -1.63 5.89 -0.59
N GLU A 67 -2.84 5.90 -1.12
CA GLU A 67 -3.77 4.79 -1.06
C GLU A 67 -4.32 4.56 -2.47
N THR A 68 -3.87 3.50 -3.16
CA THR A 68 -4.38 3.15 -4.50
C THR A 68 -5.49 2.13 -4.42
N GLU A 69 -6.63 2.42 -5.02
CA GLU A 69 -7.74 1.48 -5.20
C GLU A 69 -8.32 0.97 -3.87
N VAL A 70 -8.29 1.81 -2.84
CA VAL A 70 -8.76 1.47 -1.50
C VAL A 70 -9.85 2.44 -1.10
N SER A 71 -11.03 1.91 -0.76
CA SER A 71 -12.16 2.68 -0.23
C SER A 71 -12.20 2.71 1.30
N GLN A 72 -11.33 1.94 1.96
CA GLN A 72 -11.26 1.85 3.40
C GLN A 72 -10.59 3.07 4.02
N THR A 73 -11.11 3.51 5.16
CA THR A 73 -10.42 4.46 6.02
C THR A 73 -9.54 3.73 7.03
N PHE A 74 -8.47 4.40 7.48
CA PHE A 74 -7.48 3.81 8.36
C PHE A 74 -7.32 4.60 9.65
N THR A 75 -7.33 3.89 10.78
CA THR A 75 -7.09 4.43 12.12
C THR A 75 -5.81 3.85 12.69
N LEU A 76 -4.94 4.74 13.18
CA LEU A 76 -3.74 4.39 13.93
C LEU A 76 -4.01 4.51 15.42
N ALA A 77 -3.55 3.55 16.21
CA ALA A 77 -3.64 3.59 17.65
C ALA A 77 -2.35 3.07 18.30
N ARG A 78 -2.05 3.57 19.49
CA ARG A 78 -1.03 3.02 20.37
C ARG A 78 -1.70 2.06 21.34
N THR A 79 -1.21 0.85 21.44
CA THR A 79 -1.74 -0.18 22.36
C THR A 79 -0.92 -0.31 23.64
N SER A 80 0.40 -0.18 23.54
CA SER A 80 1.32 -0.14 24.68
C SER A 80 2.64 0.52 24.26
N VAL A 81 3.64 0.53 25.11
CA VAL A 81 4.97 1.07 24.81
C VAL A 81 5.51 0.38 23.56
N GLY A 82 5.85 1.16 22.52
CA GLY A 82 6.38 0.72 21.25
C GLY A 82 5.50 -0.25 20.46
N GLN A 83 4.21 -0.35 20.78
CA GLN A 83 3.27 -1.23 20.11
C GLN A 83 2.06 -0.44 19.60
N TYR A 84 1.71 -0.68 18.36
CA TYR A 84 0.73 0.10 17.63
C TYR A 84 -0.14 -0.78 16.75
N THR A 85 -1.31 -0.26 16.39
CA THR A 85 -2.20 -0.91 15.42
C THR A 85 -2.58 0.05 14.30
N LEU A 86 -2.73 -0.51 13.11
CA LEU A 86 -3.42 0.09 11.97
C LEU A 86 -4.69 -0.71 11.74
N THR A 87 -5.84 -0.06 11.83
CA THR A 87 -7.15 -0.68 11.62
C THR A 87 -7.81 -0.07 10.39
N ALA A 88 -8.18 -0.93 9.44
CA ALA A 88 -9.00 -0.57 8.27
C ALA A 88 -10.50 -0.65 8.65
N SER A 89 -11.33 0.23 8.07
CA SER A 89 -12.77 0.30 8.35
C SER A 89 -13.57 -0.94 7.92
N SER A 90 -13.01 -1.75 7.01
CA SER A 90 -13.58 -3.04 6.60
C SER A 90 -12.48 -4.01 6.20
N ALA A 91 -12.84 -5.27 5.90
CA ALA A 91 -11.89 -6.31 5.52
C ALA A 91 -11.05 -5.92 4.30
N LEU A 92 -9.73 -5.95 4.45
CA LEU A 92 -8.75 -5.57 3.45
C LEU A 92 -7.52 -6.49 3.47
N PHE A 93 -7.00 -6.80 4.65
CA PHE A 93 -5.75 -7.56 4.81
C PHE A 93 -5.98 -9.06 4.64
N THR A 94 -5.72 -9.59 3.45
CA THR A 94 -5.91 -11.02 3.15
C THR A 94 -4.70 -11.83 3.62
N LEU A 95 -4.94 -12.97 4.24
CA LEU A 95 -3.89 -13.90 4.66
C LEU A 95 -3.09 -14.39 3.43
N ASN A 96 -1.78 -14.47 3.55
CA ASN A 96 -0.82 -14.86 2.51
C ASN A 96 -0.79 -13.95 1.27
N LYS A 97 -1.58 -12.87 1.26
CA LYS A 97 -1.58 -11.87 0.18
C LYS A 97 -1.16 -10.47 0.66
N THR A 98 -1.07 -10.24 1.96
CA THR A 98 -0.70 -8.95 2.54
C THR A 98 0.75 -8.96 2.98
N PHE A 99 1.53 -8.05 2.41
CA PHE A 99 2.92 -7.76 2.78
C PHE A 99 2.98 -6.37 3.38
N ALA A 100 3.60 -6.23 4.53
CA ALA A 100 3.74 -4.94 5.19
C ALA A 100 5.17 -4.75 5.65
N PHE A 101 5.69 -3.56 5.44
CA PHE A 101 7.05 -3.16 5.77
C PHE A 101 7.01 -1.82 6.49
N ILE A 102 7.89 -1.66 7.48
CA ILE A 102 8.12 -0.37 8.11
C ILE A 102 9.58 0.01 7.94
N THR A 103 9.80 1.23 7.44
CA THR A 103 11.12 1.79 7.22
C THR A 103 11.32 2.98 8.15
N PRO A 104 12.40 3.04 8.92
CA PRO A 104 12.68 4.18 9.79
C PRO A 104 12.85 5.47 8.99
N GLY A 105 12.39 6.59 9.55
CA GLY A 105 12.46 7.89 8.91
C GLY A 105 13.65 8.76 9.36
N GLY A 106 14.16 8.52 10.54
CA GLY A 106 15.21 9.34 11.17
C GLY A 106 16.42 8.52 11.61
N SER A 107 17.22 9.09 12.50
CA SER A 107 18.31 8.35 13.16
C SER A 107 17.73 7.28 14.08
N SER A 108 17.76 6.05 13.62
CA SER A 108 17.17 4.89 14.28
C SER A 108 18.20 3.80 14.57
N ALA A 109 19.46 4.19 14.78
CA ALA A 109 20.53 3.25 15.12
C ALA A 109 20.13 2.40 16.34
N GLY A 110 20.19 1.08 16.20
CA GLY A 110 19.81 0.13 17.25
C GLY A 110 18.30 -0.03 17.47
N ILE A 111 17.45 0.53 16.61
CA ILE A 111 16.00 0.31 16.65
C ILE A 111 15.60 -0.78 15.63
N SER A 112 14.82 -1.75 16.10
CA SER A 112 14.18 -2.78 15.28
C SER A 112 12.71 -2.46 15.11
N TYR A 113 12.20 -2.69 13.92
CA TYR A 113 10.80 -2.51 13.58
C TYR A 113 10.22 -3.81 13.04
N GLY A 114 8.94 -4.04 13.27
CA GLY A 114 8.25 -5.16 12.69
C GLY A 114 6.76 -4.90 12.49
N VAL A 115 6.17 -5.65 11.58
CA VAL A 115 4.73 -5.60 11.27
C VAL A 115 4.18 -7.02 11.27
N ILE A 116 3.01 -7.19 11.87
CA ILE A 116 2.30 -8.47 11.96
C ILE A 116 0.85 -8.25 11.54
N ARG A 117 0.33 -9.14 10.70
CA ARG A 117 -1.09 -9.17 10.37
C ARG A 117 -1.86 -9.88 11.48
N ASN A 118 -2.79 -9.18 12.12
CA ASN A 118 -3.64 -9.74 13.18
C ASN A 118 -4.95 -10.33 12.62
N SER A 119 -5.58 -9.61 11.70
CA SER A 119 -6.89 -9.98 11.14
C SER A 119 -7.06 -9.45 9.72
N THR A 120 -8.24 -9.63 9.15
CA THR A 120 -8.59 -9.02 7.84
C THR A 120 -8.73 -7.50 7.89
N THR A 121 -8.86 -6.93 9.08
CA THR A 121 -9.01 -5.47 9.28
C THR A 121 -7.85 -4.85 10.04
N GLN A 122 -6.91 -5.62 10.58
CA GLN A 122 -5.90 -5.06 11.49
C GLN A 122 -4.50 -5.60 11.24
N LEU A 123 -3.54 -4.68 11.22
CA LEU A 123 -2.11 -4.93 11.36
C LEU A 123 -1.62 -4.39 12.71
N SER A 124 -0.73 -5.11 13.38
CA SER A 124 0.09 -4.57 14.47
C SER A 124 1.47 -4.25 13.95
N PHE A 125 2.06 -3.19 14.46
CA PHE A 125 3.47 -2.89 14.22
C PHE A 125 4.14 -2.42 15.51
N TYR A 126 5.44 -2.57 15.57
CA TYR A 126 6.19 -2.29 16.79
C TYR A 126 7.55 -1.67 16.48
N SER A 127 8.08 -0.99 17.48
CA SER A 127 9.45 -0.51 17.54
C SER A 127 10.11 -0.94 18.85
N SER A 128 11.35 -1.40 18.78
CA SER A 128 12.10 -1.92 19.92
C SER A 128 13.60 -1.64 19.81
N ASN A 129 14.29 -1.64 20.92
CA ASN A 129 15.75 -1.60 21.01
C ASN A 129 16.24 -2.75 21.92
N SER A 130 17.52 -2.76 22.27
CA SER A 130 18.11 -3.76 23.16
C SER A 130 17.47 -3.81 24.57
N GLY A 131 16.80 -2.74 25.01
CA GLY A 131 16.09 -2.65 26.28
C GLY A 131 14.62 -3.05 26.21
N GLY A 132 14.07 -3.34 25.02
CA GLY A 132 12.68 -3.71 24.83
C GLY A 132 11.92 -2.76 23.91
N TYR A 133 10.59 -2.74 24.00
CA TYR A 133 9.74 -1.85 23.21
C TYR A 133 9.94 -0.37 23.59
N ILE A 134 9.90 0.50 22.59
CA ILE A 134 10.18 1.93 22.76
C ILE A 134 9.21 2.79 21.94
N ASP A 135 8.74 3.89 22.55
CA ASP A 135 7.94 4.92 21.87
C ASP A 135 8.81 6.07 21.31
N GLY A 136 8.18 6.93 20.51
CA GLY A 136 8.78 8.19 20.03
C GLY A 136 9.79 8.04 18.91
N VAL A 137 9.85 6.88 18.25
CA VAL A 137 10.82 6.58 17.19
C VAL A 137 10.19 6.37 15.82
N LEU A 138 8.89 6.67 15.69
CA LEU A 138 8.17 6.54 14.42
C LEU A 138 8.10 7.86 13.64
N ASP A 139 8.79 8.90 14.09
CA ASP A 139 8.78 10.17 13.36
C ASP A 139 9.46 9.99 11.99
N LEU A 140 8.76 10.44 10.94
CA LEU A 140 9.11 10.24 9.53
C LEU A 140 9.25 8.77 9.10
N ALA A 141 8.88 7.80 9.92
CA ALA A 141 8.86 6.40 9.51
C ALA A 141 7.82 6.18 8.40
N SER A 142 8.12 5.28 7.48
CA SER A 142 7.20 4.91 6.41
C SER A 142 6.67 3.50 6.64
N LEU A 143 5.34 3.35 6.62
CA LEU A 143 4.65 2.06 6.64
C LEU A 143 4.11 1.81 5.23
N GLU A 144 4.64 0.78 4.57
CA GLU A 144 4.21 0.34 3.24
C GLU A 144 3.48 -0.99 3.34
N ILE A 145 2.32 -1.09 2.69
CA ILE A 145 1.50 -2.29 2.65
C ILE A 145 1.19 -2.60 1.18
N LYS A 146 1.45 -3.83 0.77
CA LYS A 146 1.12 -4.36 -0.55
C LYS A 146 0.18 -5.55 -0.39
N ILE A 147 -0.91 -5.55 -1.14
CA ILE A 147 -1.90 -6.62 -1.14
C ILE A 147 -1.99 -7.17 -2.56
N ILE A 148 -1.69 -8.46 -2.72
CA ILE A 148 -1.81 -9.16 -4.01
C ILE A 148 -3.31 -9.28 -4.34
N LYS A 149 -3.66 -8.89 -5.56
CA LYS A 149 -5.03 -9.02 -6.11
C LYS A 149 -5.40 -10.47 -6.46
#